data_d0184b65d9099afeaf9abcb000b89de1
#
_entry.id   d0184b65d9099afeaf9abcb000b89de1
#
_cell.length_a   1.000
_cell.length_b   1.000
_cell.length_c   1.000
_cell.angle_alpha   90.00
_cell.angle_beta   90.00
_cell.angle_gamma   90.00
#
_symmetry.space_group_name_H-M   'P 1'
#
loop_
_entity.id
_entity.type
_entity.pdbx_description
1 polymer ?
#
loop_
_entity_poly.entity_id
_entity_poly.type
_entity_poly.pdbx_seq_one_letter_code
_entity_poly.pdbx_strand_id
1 'polypeptide(L)'
;MFRRQFSSNPRGARLARRVGLYRLHAWGIPYLSDASESAALIIGELTANAATHGRIPGRDFELRLTHAPGDRQVPGVLRIEVSDTRGECRPPGPGEITAPADGDDSGRGMLIVDALADRWAVLDRERPPGKTVRAELDLLY
;
A
#
# COMPACT_ATOMS: atom_id res chain seq x y z
N MET A 1 14.09 -2.90 6.48
CA MET A 1 13.31 -2.57 5.29
C MET A 1 13.18 -3.81 4.41
N PHE A 2 12.01 -4.01 3.84
CA PHE A 2 11.73 -5.06 2.86
C PHE A 2 11.32 -4.42 1.54
N ARG A 3 11.82 -4.94 0.42
CA ARG A 3 11.50 -4.45 -0.91
C ARG A 3 11.53 -5.60 -1.92
N ARG A 4 10.46 -5.72 -2.72
CA ARG A 4 10.38 -6.75 -3.73
C ARG A 4 9.49 -6.33 -4.88
N GLN A 5 9.81 -6.77 -6.09
CA GLN A 5 9.00 -6.56 -7.28
C GLN A 5 8.07 -7.74 -7.52
N PHE A 6 6.88 -7.44 -8.05
CA PHE A 6 5.85 -8.43 -8.35
C PHE A 6 5.24 -8.13 -9.70
N SER A 7 4.76 -9.17 -10.37
CA SER A 7 4.08 -9.00 -11.66
C SER A 7 2.83 -8.14 -11.53
N SER A 8 2.63 -7.24 -12.50
CA SER A 8 1.47 -6.33 -12.52
C SER A 8 0.22 -7.04 -13.03
N ASN A 9 -0.29 -7.97 -12.23
CA ASN A 9 -1.52 -8.71 -12.50
C ASN A 9 -2.15 -9.13 -11.17
N PRO A 10 -3.39 -9.65 -11.16
CA PRO A 10 -4.06 -10.04 -9.92
C PRO A 10 -3.30 -11.09 -9.11
N ARG A 11 -2.61 -12.01 -9.78
CA ARG A 11 -1.80 -13.03 -9.09
C ARG A 11 -0.62 -12.38 -8.36
N GLY A 12 0.07 -11.45 -9.01
CA GLY A 12 1.17 -10.70 -8.41
C GLY A 12 0.71 -9.88 -7.20
N ALA A 13 -0.46 -9.25 -7.30
CA ALA A 13 -1.04 -8.49 -6.18
C ALA A 13 -1.35 -9.40 -4.98
N ARG A 14 -1.94 -10.56 -5.22
CA ARG A 14 -2.23 -11.53 -4.15
C ARG A 14 -0.95 -12.05 -3.50
N LEU A 15 0.07 -12.33 -4.30
CA LEU A 15 1.37 -12.78 -3.80
C LEU A 15 2.03 -11.70 -2.96
N ALA A 16 1.99 -10.44 -3.42
CA ALA A 16 2.57 -9.31 -2.68
C ALA A 16 1.92 -9.16 -1.30
N ARG A 17 0.60 -9.28 -1.21
CA ARG A 17 -0.11 -9.23 0.07
C ARG A 17 0.34 -10.35 0.99
N ARG A 18 0.41 -11.57 0.49
CA ARG A 18 0.83 -12.74 1.29
C ARG A 18 2.25 -12.61 1.80
N VAL A 19 3.17 -12.24 0.91
CA VAL A 19 4.59 -12.07 1.25
C VAL A 19 4.76 -10.92 2.25
N GLY A 20 4.02 -9.82 2.05
CA GLY A 20 4.05 -8.68 2.95
C GLY A 20 3.62 -9.06 4.37
N LEU A 21 2.52 -9.78 4.52
CA LEU A 21 2.03 -10.20 5.83
C LEU A 21 2.99 -11.15 6.52
N TYR A 22 3.63 -12.04 5.77
CA TYR A 22 4.67 -12.90 6.31
C TYR A 22 5.84 -12.07 6.86
N ARG A 23 6.26 -11.05 6.13
CA ARG A 23 7.35 -10.17 6.58
C ARG A 23 6.98 -9.42 7.86
N LEU A 24 5.74 -8.93 7.94
CA LEU A 24 5.27 -8.26 9.16
C LEU A 24 5.29 -9.21 10.35
N HIS A 25 4.84 -10.44 10.15
CA HIS A 25 4.88 -11.45 11.20
C HIS A 25 6.32 -11.68 11.68
N ALA A 26 7.26 -11.78 10.75
CA ALA A 26 8.68 -11.95 11.09
C ALA A 26 9.24 -10.74 11.85
N TRP A 27 8.67 -9.55 11.67
CA TRP A 27 9.08 -8.33 12.35
C TRP A 27 8.36 -8.12 13.70
N GLY A 28 7.57 -9.09 14.15
CA GLY A 28 6.86 -8.99 15.42
C GLY A 28 5.49 -8.32 15.33
N ILE A 29 4.94 -8.19 14.12
CA ILE A 29 3.56 -7.77 13.89
C ILE A 29 2.76 -9.02 13.52
N PRO A 30 2.17 -9.72 14.51
CA PRO A 30 1.64 -11.06 14.28
C PRO A 30 0.45 -11.08 13.31
N TYR A 31 0.29 -12.21 12.62
CA TYR A 31 -0.95 -12.47 11.90
C TYR A 31 -2.14 -12.28 12.82
N LEU A 32 -3.23 -11.75 12.28
CA LEU A 32 -4.50 -11.51 12.99
C LEU A 32 -4.46 -10.38 14.03
N SER A 33 -3.30 -9.74 14.25
CA SER A 33 -3.29 -8.52 15.06
C SER A 33 -3.99 -7.39 14.30
N ASP A 34 -4.47 -6.37 15.02
CA ASP A 34 -5.16 -5.24 14.39
C ASP A 34 -4.27 -4.56 13.34
N ALA A 35 -2.99 -4.37 13.65
CA ALA A 35 -2.03 -3.78 12.72
C ALA A 35 -1.86 -4.65 11.47
N SER A 36 -1.72 -5.96 11.61
CA SER A 36 -1.60 -6.87 10.49
C SER A 36 -2.85 -6.89 9.63
N GLU A 37 -4.03 -6.87 10.25
CA GLU A 37 -5.31 -6.83 9.53
C GLU A 37 -5.47 -5.54 8.72
N SER A 38 -5.17 -4.39 9.32
CA SER A 38 -5.19 -3.10 8.62
C SER A 38 -4.18 -3.07 7.48
N ALA A 39 -2.96 -3.55 7.74
CA ALA A 39 -1.92 -3.64 6.71
C ALA A 39 -2.35 -4.54 5.55
N ALA A 40 -3.02 -5.65 5.84
CA ALA A 40 -3.50 -6.57 4.82
C ALA A 40 -4.46 -5.88 3.84
N LEU A 41 -5.39 -5.09 4.37
CA LEU A 41 -6.33 -4.36 3.54
C LEU A 41 -5.64 -3.26 2.74
N ILE A 42 -4.72 -2.52 3.35
CA ILE A 42 -3.98 -1.46 2.67
C ILE A 42 -3.10 -2.05 1.55
N ILE A 43 -2.31 -3.06 1.85
CA ILE A 43 -1.46 -3.73 0.85
C ILE A 43 -2.33 -4.27 -0.29
N GLY A 44 -3.45 -4.92 0.06
CA GLY A 44 -4.36 -5.47 -0.92
C GLY A 44 -4.88 -4.42 -1.89
N GLU A 45 -5.31 -3.27 -1.39
CA GLU A 45 -5.85 -2.19 -2.21
C GLU A 45 -4.77 -1.50 -3.06
N LEU A 46 -3.62 -1.20 -2.46
CA LEU A 46 -2.54 -0.53 -3.19
C LEU A 46 -1.97 -1.40 -4.29
N THR A 47 -1.79 -2.70 -4.03
CA THR A 47 -1.25 -3.62 -5.03
C THR A 47 -2.29 -3.93 -6.12
N ALA A 48 -3.56 -4.02 -5.77
CA ALA A 48 -4.63 -4.17 -6.76
C ALA A 48 -4.70 -2.95 -7.69
N ASN A 49 -4.57 -1.75 -7.15
CA ASN A 49 -4.52 -0.53 -7.95
C ASN A 49 -3.30 -0.52 -8.89
N ALA A 50 -2.13 -0.89 -8.40
CA ALA A 50 -0.94 -0.97 -9.23
C ALA A 50 -1.09 -1.99 -10.35
N ALA A 51 -1.69 -3.15 -10.06
CA ALA A 51 -1.90 -4.21 -11.03
C ALA A 51 -2.98 -3.88 -12.07
N THR A 52 -3.91 -2.99 -11.75
CA THR A 52 -5.03 -2.64 -12.62
C THR A 52 -4.80 -1.30 -13.32
N HIS A 53 -4.60 -0.24 -12.55
CA HIS A 53 -4.53 1.14 -13.06
C HIS A 53 -3.11 1.58 -13.40
N GLY A 54 -2.11 1.03 -12.71
CA GLY A 54 -0.70 1.33 -12.91
C GLY A 54 0.00 0.38 -13.87
N ARG A 55 -0.74 -0.57 -14.47
CA ARG A 55 -0.14 -1.62 -15.28
C ARG A 55 0.40 -1.10 -16.60
N ILE A 56 1.65 -1.41 -16.85
CA ILE A 56 2.28 -1.32 -18.16
C ILE A 56 2.75 -2.74 -18.51
N PRO A 57 2.33 -3.33 -19.65
CA PRO A 57 2.71 -4.69 -20.00
C PRO A 57 4.23 -4.88 -19.94
N GLY A 58 4.67 -5.98 -19.34
CA GLY A 58 6.08 -6.29 -19.18
C GLY A 58 6.79 -5.56 -18.05
N ARG A 59 6.09 -4.75 -17.27
CA ARG A 59 6.66 -4.05 -16.12
C ARG A 59 6.01 -4.50 -14.82
N ASP A 60 6.83 -4.55 -13.77
CA ASP A 60 6.41 -4.96 -12.44
C ASP A 60 6.04 -3.74 -11.60
N PHE A 61 5.29 -3.95 -10.53
CA PHE A 61 5.19 -2.98 -9.45
C PHE A 61 6.10 -3.40 -8.29
N GLU A 62 6.39 -2.48 -7.38
CA GLU A 62 7.23 -2.73 -6.22
C GLU A 62 6.44 -2.51 -4.94
N LEU A 63 6.55 -3.47 -4.00
CA LEU A 63 6.11 -3.31 -2.63
C LEU A 63 7.32 -3.07 -1.75
N ARG A 64 7.27 -2.00 -0.95
CA ARG A 64 8.29 -1.69 0.05
C ARG A 64 7.61 -1.57 1.41
N LEU A 65 8.17 -2.24 2.40
CA LEU A 65 7.73 -2.15 3.78
C LEU A 65 8.87 -1.65 4.65
N THR A 66 8.58 -0.70 5.52
CA THR A 66 9.56 -0.16 6.46
C THR A 66 8.93 -0.16 7.85
N HIS A 67 9.65 -0.70 8.81
CA HIS A 67 9.20 -0.76 10.20
C HIS A 67 10.15 0.04 11.07
N ALA A 68 9.65 1.10 11.70
CA ALA A 68 10.36 1.86 12.70
C ALA A 68 9.78 1.48 14.07
N PRO A 69 10.53 0.74 14.91
CA PRO A 69 10.04 0.39 16.23
C PRO A 69 9.85 1.65 17.08
N GLY A 70 8.78 1.67 17.84
CA GLY A 70 8.53 2.74 18.79
C GLY A 70 9.18 2.47 20.14
N ASP A 71 8.96 3.41 21.04
CA ASP A 71 9.33 3.26 22.44
C ASP A 71 8.13 3.69 23.32
N ARG A 72 8.37 3.92 24.61
CA ARG A 72 7.29 4.30 25.55
C ARG A 72 6.69 5.67 25.25
N GLN A 73 7.40 6.54 24.52
CA GLN A 73 7.00 7.92 24.28
C GLN A 73 6.56 8.14 22.83
N VAL A 74 7.09 7.37 21.89
CA VAL A 74 6.83 7.52 20.47
C VAL A 74 6.32 6.20 19.90
N PRO A 75 5.14 6.18 19.27
CA PRO A 75 4.65 4.94 18.65
C PRO A 75 5.58 4.47 17.53
N GLY A 76 5.63 3.18 17.32
CA GLY A 76 6.27 2.63 16.13
C GLY A 76 5.47 3.01 14.88
N VAL A 77 6.10 2.93 13.72
CA VAL A 77 5.45 3.24 12.45
C VAL A 77 5.72 2.10 11.47
N LEU A 78 4.65 1.63 10.84
CA LEU A 78 4.75 0.75 9.69
C LEU A 78 4.46 1.56 8.44
N ARG A 79 5.41 1.61 7.52
CA ARG A 79 5.25 2.31 6.24
C ARG A 79 5.09 1.29 5.12
N ILE A 80 4.04 1.47 4.33
CA ILE A 80 3.71 0.63 3.18
C ILE A 80 3.78 1.51 1.94
N GLU A 81 4.63 1.13 0.98
CA GLU A 81 4.79 1.88 -0.26
C GLU A 81 4.63 0.93 -1.45
N VAL A 82 3.78 1.32 -2.39
CA VAL A 82 3.60 0.57 -3.65
C VAL A 82 3.91 1.53 -4.78
N SER A 83 4.87 1.14 -5.63
CA SER A 83 5.34 1.95 -6.76
C SER A 83 5.06 1.24 -8.07
N ASP A 84 4.59 1.99 -9.06
CA ASP A 84 4.42 1.51 -10.42
C ASP A 84 5.11 2.48 -11.39
N THR A 85 5.05 2.17 -12.71
CA THR A 85 5.73 2.97 -13.73
C THR A 85 4.80 3.89 -14.50
N ARG A 86 3.52 3.97 -14.12
CA ARG A 86 2.51 4.74 -14.84
C ARG A 86 2.09 5.99 -14.06
N GLY A 87 2.89 7.06 -14.20
CA GLY A 87 2.68 8.29 -13.44
C GLY A 87 1.43 9.08 -13.86
N GLU A 88 0.96 8.94 -15.10
CA GLU A 88 -0.20 9.66 -15.63
C GLU A 88 -1.53 9.19 -15.05
N CYS A 89 -1.60 7.99 -14.48
CA CYS A 89 -2.80 7.44 -13.87
C CYS A 89 -2.68 7.48 -12.35
N ARG A 90 -2.80 8.67 -11.79
CA ARG A 90 -2.70 8.84 -10.33
C ARG A 90 -4.04 8.63 -9.66
N PRO A 91 -4.10 7.89 -8.53
CA PRO A 91 -5.31 7.84 -7.73
C PRO A 91 -5.56 9.20 -7.07
N PRO A 92 -6.80 9.49 -6.64
CA PRO A 92 -7.05 10.70 -5.85
C PRO A 92 -6.21 10.70 -4.58
N GLY A 93 -5.63 11.85 -4.25
CA GLY A 93 -4.86 12.03 -3.03
C GLY A 93 -5.74 12.28 -1.81
N PRO A 94 -5.12 12.42 -0.61
CA PRO A 94 -5.87 12.74 0.58
C PRO A 94 -6.66 14.04 0.40
N GLY A 95 -7.93 14.03 0.79
CA GLY A 95 -8.82 15.16 0.63
C GLY A 95 -9.50 15.28 -0.73
N GLU A 96 -9.09 14.49 -1.71
CA GLU A 96 -9.68 14.47 -3.05
C GLU A 96 -10.67 13.32 -3.24
N ILE A 97 -10.78 12.43 -2.25
CA ILE A 97 -11.62 11.24 -2.36
C ILE A 97 -13.07 11.60 -2.18
N THR A 98 -13.89 11.18 -3.16
CA THR A 98 -15.35 11.30 -3.09
C THR A 98 -15.96 9.90 -3.09
N ALA A 99 -17.19 9.79 -2.60
CA ALA A 99 -17.92 8.53 -2.66
C ALA A 99 -18.08 8.11 -4.14
N PRO A 100 -17.77 6.85 -4.50
CA PRO A 100 -17.93 6.41 -5.88
C PRO A 100 -19.41 6.40 -6.27
N ALA A 101 -19.68 6.65 -7.56
CA ALA A 101 -21.01 6.47 -8.10
C ALA A 101 -21.43 5.00 -8.07
N ASP A 102 -22.74 4.76 -8.07
CA ASP A 102 -23.25 3.38 -8.09
C ASP A 102 -22.67 2.61 -9.28
N GLY A 103 -22.11 1.43 -8.99
CA GLY A 103 -21.50 0.57 -9.99
C GLY A 103 -20.05 0.94 -10.36
N ASP A 104 -19.51 2.01 -9.80
CA ASP A 104 -18.12 2.39 -10.03
C ASP A 104 -17.26 1.91 -8.88
N ASP A 105 -16.37 0.95 -9.14
CA ASP A 105 -15.45 0.40 -8.15
C ASP A 105 -14.13 1.19 -8.05
N SER A 106 -13.90 2.14 -8.96
CA SER A 106 -12.71 2.99 -8.91
C SER A 106 -12.81 3.93 -7.71
N GLY A 107 -11.76 4.03 -6.92
CA GLY A 107 -11.70 4.87 -5.74
C GLY A 107 -12.18 4.22 -4.44
N ARG A 108 -12.89 3.09 -4.48
CA ARG A 108 -13.29 2.39 -3.25
C ARG A 108 -12.09 1.92 -2.43
N GLY A 109 -11.07 1.41 -3.10
CA GLY A 109 -9.85 0.98 -2.44
C GLY A 109 -9.17 2.13 -1.71
N MET A 110 -9.17 3.33 -2.30
CA MET A 110 -8.56 4.50 -1.65
C MET A 110 -9.39 4.99 -0.46
N LEU A 111 -10.72 4.79 -0.47
CA LEU A 111 -11.54 5.04 0.72
C LEU A 111 -11.15 4.12 1.88
N ILE A 112 -10.84 2.86 1.60
CA ILE A 112 -10.35 1.91 2.61
C ILE A 112 -9.00 2.38 3.15
N VAL A 113 -8.07 2.77 2.29
CA VAL A 113 -6.77 3.28 2.70
C VAL A 113 -6.93 4.54 3.56
N ASP A 114 -7.78 5.48 3.13
CA ASP A 114 -8.04 6.71 3.88
C ASP A 114 -8.61 6.43 5.26
N ALA A 115 -9.48 5.43 5.38
CA ALA A 115 -10.11 5.07 6.64
C ALA A 115 -9.14 4.37 7.62
N LEU A 116 -8.19 3.58 7.10
CA LEU A 116 -7.33 2.73 7.93
C LEU A 116 -5.95 3.31 8.19
N ALA A 117 -5.39 4.05 7.24
CA ALA A 117 -4.05 4.61 7.40
C ALA A 117 -4.11 5.85 8.31
N ASP A 118 -3.11 6.00 9.15
CA ASP A 118 -2.96 7.21 9.96
C ASP A 118 -2.50 8.38 9.07
N ARG A 119 -1.73 8.09 8.04
CA ARG A 119 -1.28 9.06 7.02
C ARG A 119 -1.09 8.33 5.70
N TRP A 120 -1.38 9.00 4.59
CA TRP A 120 -1.05 8.48 3.26
C TRP A 120 -0.89 9.61 2.25
N ALA A 121 -0.16 9.34 1.18
CA ALA A 121 0.10 10.32 0.13
C ALA A 121 0.42 9.62 -1.19
N VAL A 122 0.18 10.32 -2.29
CA VAL A 122 0.62 9.90 -3.63
C VAL A 122 1.82 10.75 -3.99
N LEU A 123 2.94 10.10 -4.31
CA LEU A 123 4.22 10.74 -4.55
C LEU A 123 4.72 10.40 -5.94
N ASP A 124 5.50 11.31 -6.53
CA ASP A 124 6.23 10.98 -7.74
C ASP A 124 7.30 9.96 -7.39
N ARG A 125 7.49 8.98 -8.29
CA ARG A 125 8.53 7.99 -8.11
C ARG A 125 9.89 8.66 -8.20
N GLU A 126 10.83 8.23 -7.35
CA GLU A 126 12.19 8.75 -7.31
C GLU A 126 12.87 8.69 -8.68
N ARG A 127 12.57 7.65 -9.48
CA ARG A 127 12.99 7.52 -10.87
C ARG A 127 11.78 7.55 -11.79
N PRO A 128 11.51 8.67 -12.47
CA PRO A 128 10.41 8.75 -13.42
C PRO A 128 10.59 7.80 -14.61
N PRO A 129 9.50 7.38 -15.30
CA PRO A 129 8.11 7.67 -14.96
C PRO A 129 7.62 6.79 -13.83
N GLY A 130 6.55 7.22 -13.19
CA GLY A 130 5.87 6.40 -12.20
C GLY A 130 5.42 7.18 -10.99
N LYS A 131 4.75 6.46 -10.11
CA LYS A 131 4.25 7.02 -8.87
C LYS A 131 4.43 6.02 -7.74
N THR A 132 4.42 6.54 -6.52
CA THR A 132 4.41 5.76 -5.29
C THR A 132 3.23 6.19 -4.46
N VAL A 133 2.43 5.24 -4.00
CA VAL A 133 1.43 5.49 -2.96
C VAL A 133 2.02 5.01 -1.65
N ARG A 134 2.09 5.91 -0.67
CA ARG A 134 2.65 5.63 0.65
C ARG A 134 1.54 5.71 1.68
N ALA A 135 1.43 4.70 2.52
CA ALA A 135 0.55 4.69 3.67
C ALA A 135 1.34 4.36 4.93
N GLU A 136 0.97 4.98 6.04
CA GLU A 136 1.62 4.76 7.33
C GLU A 136 0.59 4.40 8.38
N LEU A 137 0.95 3.42 9.22
CA LEU A 137 0.18 3.01 10.39
C LEU A 137 1.02 3.25 11.62
N ASP A 138 0.45 3.93 12.61
CA ASP A 138 1.06 4.03 13.93
C ASP A 138 0.80 2.74 14.70
N LEU A 139 1.86 2.19 15.26
CA LEU A 139 1.80 0.93 16.00
C LEU A 139 1.72 1.24 17.48
N LEU A 140 0.55 0.96 18.06
CA LEU A 140 0.33 1.15 19.49
C LEU A 140 0.71 -0.13 20.23
N TYR A 141 1.51 0.02 21.26
CA TYR A 141 1.95 -1.09 22.10
C TYR A 141 1.26 -1.07 23.44
#